data_c449a36b784c9635c1b136fefb20a59c
#
_entry.id   c449a36b784c9635c1b136fefb20a59c
#
_cell.length_a   1.000
_cell.length_b   1.000
_cell.length_c   1.000
_cell.angle_alpha   90.00
_cell.angle_beta   90.00
_cell.angle_gamma   90.00
#
_symmetry.space_group_name_H-M   'P 1'
#
loop_
_entity.id
_entity.type
_entity.pdbx_description
1 polymer ?
#
loop_
_entity_poly.entity_id
_entity_poly.type
_entity_poly.pdbx_seq_one_letter_code
_entity_poly.pdbx_strand_id
1 'polypeptide(L)'
;DYVGNADDRYDFYHTAEEKLPFDLDKFNSITKGGLPKKSLNIALAGTGVGKSLFMCHCAAGALTDGKNVLYLTMEMSEERIAERIDANLFNVPIDQLENLSKKMFDDKVKKISSKTNGQLIIKEYPTGSAHVGHFRALLNELKLKKDFAPDIIFIDYLNICASSRIKGLSGGVNTYSLIKSIAEEIRGLAVEYNV
;
A
#
# COMPACT_ATOMS: atom_id res chain seq x y z
N ASP A 1 27.92 -21.83 -0.98
CA ASP A 1 29.26 -21.33 -1.20
C ASP A 1 29.27 -20.14 -2.13
N TYR A 2 29.85 -19.00 -1.67
CA TYR A 2 29.84 -17.74 -2.42
C TYR A 2 30.58 -17.84 -3.76
N VAL A 3 31.68 -18.56 -3.80
CA VAL A 3 32.52 -18.71 -5.01
C VAL A 3 31.90 -19.72 -5.99
N GLY A 4 31.32 -20.80 -5.47
CA GLY A 4 30.70 -21.85 -6.29
C GLY A 4 29.41 -21.43 -7.02
N ASN A 5 28.73 -20.36 -6.57
CA ASN A 5 27.46 -19.87 -7.16
C ASN A 5 27.68 -18.66 -8.09
N ALA A 6 28.76 -18.66 -8.87
CA ALA A 6 29.07 -17.55 -9.76
C ALA A 6 28.02 -17.35 -10.86
N ASP A 7 27.53 -18.45 -11.45
CA ASP A 7 26.51 -18.41 -12.50
C ASP A 7 25.18 -17.88 -12.00
N ASP A 8 24.71 -18.34 -10.85
CA ASP A 8 23.47 -17.84 -10.22
C ASP A 8 23.54 -16.32 -9.95
N ARG A 9 24.73 -15.83 -9.56
CA ARG A 9 24.92 -14.38 -9.35
C ARG A 9 24.97 -13.60 -10.66
N TYR A 10 25.60 -14.17 -11.68
CA TYR A 10 25.63 -13.56 -13.00
C TYR A 10 24.22 -13.41 -13.54
N ASP A 11 23.41 -14.46 -13.47
CA ASP A 11 22.01 -14.46 -13.87
C ASP A 11 21.18 -13.44 -13.06
N PHE A 12 21.39 -13.39 -11.75
CA PHE A 12 20.75 -12.37 -10.89
C PHE A 12 21.07 -10.95 -11.32
N TYR A 13 22.33 -10.64 -11.67
CA TYR A 13 22.71 -9.30 -12.13
C TYR A 13 22.14 -8.93 -13.50
N HIS A 14 21.79 -9.92 -14.32
CA HIS A 14 21.24 -9.71 -15.65
C HIS A 14 19.72 -9.90 -15.72
N THR A 15 19.10 -10.38 -14.64
CA THR A 15 17.65 -10.46 -14.54
C THR A 15 17.09 -9.09 -14.12
N ALA A 16 16.19 -8.55 -14.91
CA ALA A 16 15.51 -7.30 -14.56
C ALA A 16 14.64 -7.51 -13.30
N GLU A 17 14.90 -6.75 -12.25
CA GLU A 17 14.08 -6.76 -11.04
C GLU A 17 12.66 -6.30 -11.38
N GLU A 18 11.65 -7.12 -11.04
CA GLU A 18 10.25 -6.72 -11.17
C GLU A 18 9.95 -5.59 -10.18
N LYS A 19 9.57 -4.42 -10.69
CA LYS A 19 9.20 -3.27 -9.90
C LYS A 19 7.76 -2.88 -10.17
N LEU A 20 7.12 -2.29 -9.17
CA LEU A 20 5.81 -1.68 -9.27
C LEU A 20 5.98 -0.22 -9.69
N PRO A 21 5.59 0.17 -10.91
CA PRO A 21 5.74 1.54 -11.36
C PRO A 21 4.78 2.47 -10.62
N PHE A 22 5.16 3.74 -10.53
CA PHE A 22 4.24 4.81 -10.19
C PHE A 22 3.50 5.26 -11.45
N ASP A 23 2.28 5.74 -11.31
CA ASP A 23 1.59 6.51 -12.37
C ASP A 23 2.12 7.97 -12.39
N LEU A 24 3.44 8.11 -12.32
CA LEU A 24 4.16 9.38 -12.26
C LEU A 24 5.57 9.19 -12.86
N ASP A 25 5.78 9.67 -14.09
CA ASP A 25 7.03 9.48 -14.85
C ASP A 25 8.28 9.92 -14.07
N LYS A 26 8.20 11.05 -13.36
CA LYS A 26 9.31 11.56 -12.58
C LYS A 26 9.75 10.61 -11.48
N PHE A 27 8.80 9.99 -10.77
CA PHE A 27 9.12 8.99 -9.74
C PHE A 27 9.69 7.72 -10.36
N ASN A 28 9.16 7.26 -11.49
CA ASN A 28 9.70 6.11 -12.21
C ASN A 28 11.15 6.36 -12.66
N SER A 29 11.46 7.57 -13.14
CA SER A 29 12.82 7.95 -13.51
C SER A 29 13.77 7.91 -12.30
N ILE A 30 13.37 8.46 -11.15
CA ILE A 30 14.19 8.51 -9.93
C ILE A 30 14.41 7.10 -9.36
N THR A 31 13.35 6.26 -9.33
CA THR A 31 13.38 4.91 -8.76
C THR A 31 13.84 3.84 -9.75
N LYS A 32 14.17 4.25 -10.97
CA LYS A 32 14.58 3.33 -12.05
C LYS A 32 13.52 2.23 -12.29
N GLY A 33 12.28 2.66 -12.47
CA GLY A 33 11.17 1.81 -12.87
C GLY A 33 10.14 1.51 -11.78
N GLY A 34 10.25 2.07 -10.59
CA GLY A 34 9.23 1.89 -9.55
C GLY A 34 9.74 1.31 -8.23
N LEU A 35 8.85 0.75 -7.44
CA LEU A 35 9.10 0.17 -6.13
C LEU A 35 9.47 -1.32 -6.24
N PRO A 36 10.60 -1.76 -5.66
CA PRO A 36 10.94 -3.18 -5.61
C PRO A 36 10.05 -3.93 -4.61
N LYS A 37 9.78 -5.20 -4.88
CA LYS A 37 9.13 -6.10 -3.91
C LYS A 37 10.00 -6.33 -2.67
N LYS A 38 9.40 -6.82 -1.58
CA LYS A 38 10.07 -7.09 -0.29
C LYS A 38 10.70 -5.84 0.33
N SER A 39 10.12 -4.67 0.06
CA SER A 39 10.65 -3.40 0.54
C SER A 39 9.60 -2.58 1.32
N LEU A 40 10.09 -1.76 2.24
CA LEU A 40 9.30 -0.73 2.88
C LEU A 40 9.71 0.63 2.31
N ASN A 41 8.76 1.31 1.70
CA ASN A 41 8.94 2.64 1.14
C ASN A 41 8.10 3.64 1.96
N ILE A 42 8.67 4.77 2.33
CA ILE A 42 8.02 5.74 3.22
C ILE A 42 7.82 7.06 2.47
N ALA A 43 6.56 7.46 2.32
CA ALA A 43 6.20 8.80 1.88
C ALA A 43 6.22 9.75 3.08
N LEU A 44 7.19 10.66 3.10
CA LEU A 44 7.33 11.66 4.15
C LEU A 44 6.78 13.00 3.67
N ALA A 45 5.80 13.52 4.41
CA ALA A 45 5.23 14.84 4.17
C ALA A 45 4.72 15.46 5.48
N GLY A 46 4.72 16.78 5.55
CA GLY A 46 4.11 17.51 6.64
C GLY A 46 2.58 17.35 6.67
N THR A 47 1.96 17.79 7.75
CA THR A 47 0.50 17.79 7.89
C THR A 47 -0.15 18.67 6.81
N GLY A 48 -1.20 18.16 6.15
CA GLY A 48 -1.94 18.90 5.12
C GLY A 48 -1.26 19.02 3.75
N VAL A 49 -0.05 18.48 3.56
CA VAL A 49 0.69 18.56 2.28
C VAL A 49 0.15 17.61 1.21
N GLY A 50 -0.70 16.65 1.59
CA GLY A 50 -1.34 15.73 0.65
C GLY A 50 -0.77 14.31 0.63
N LYS A 51 -0.12 13.85 1.71
CA LYS A 51 0.40 12.47 1.82
C LYS A 51 -0.64 11.42 1.45
N SER A 52 -1.82 11.44 2.07
CA SER A 52 -2.89 10.47 1.79
C SER A 52 -3.42 10.58 0.36
N LEU A 53 -3.47 11.79 -0.22
CA LEU A 53 -3.85 11.98 -1.62
C LEU A 53 -2.83 11.35 -2.56
N PHE A 54 -1.53 11.52 -2.28
CA PHE A 54 -0.47 10.86 -3.04
C PHE A 54 -0.58 9.34 -2.95
N MET A 55 -0.82 8.80 -1.75
CA MET A 55 -0.98 7.36 -1.55
C MET A 55 -2.23 6.82 -2.27
N CYS A 56 -3.35 7.54 -2.23
CA CYS A 56 -4.56 7.18 -2.98
C CYS A 56 -4.32 7.21 -4.50
N HIS A 57 -3.54 8.19 -5.02
CA HIS A 57 -3.16 8.25 -6.42
C HIS A 57 -2.30 7.04 -6.82
N CYS A 58 -1.29 6.70 -6.02
CA CYS A 58 -0.46 5.50 -6.27
C CYS A 58 -1.29 4.20 -6.21
N ALA A 59 -2.26 4.11 -5.30
CA ALA A 59 -3.16 2.96 -5.20
C ALA A 59 -4.05 2.83 -6.44
N ALA A 60 -4.60 3.96 -6.94
CA ALA A 60 -5.39 4.01 -8.17
C ALA A 60 -4.54 3.60 -9.39
N GLY A 61 -3.31 4.10 -9.50
CA GLY A 61 -2.36 3.74 -10.56
C GLY A 61 -2.05 2.25 -10.55
N ALA A 62 -1.66 1.69 -9.40
CA ALA A 62 -1.37 0.26 -9.26
C ALA A 62 -2.59 -0.62 -9.62
N LEU A 63 -3.79 -0.23 -9.19
CA LEU A 63 -5.04 -0.92 -9.58
C LEU A 63 -5.25 -0.89 -11.09
N THR A 64 -5.03 0.24 -11.72
CA THR A 64 -5.17 0.40 -13.18
C THR A 64 -4.16 -0.45 -13.95
N ASP A 65 -2.97 -0.65 -13.39
CA ASP A 65 -1.93 -1.54 -13.91
C ASP A 65 -2.21 -3.04 -13.64
N GLY A 66 -3.39 -3.37 -13.14
CA GLY A 66 -3.82 -4.75 -12.90
C GLY A 66 -3.25 -5.38 -11.64
N LYS A 67 -2.71 -4.57 -10.71
CA LYS A 67 -2.16 -5.05 -9.44
C LYS A 67 -3.22 -5.18 -8.37
N ASN A 68 -3.06 -6.15 -7.48
CA ASN A 68 -3.86 -6.28 -6.28
C ASN A 68 -3.35 -5.33 -5.20
N VAL A 69 -4.23 -4.46 -4.74
CA VAL A 69 -3.92 -3.38 -3.81
C VAL A 69 -4.63 -3.60 -2.48
N LEU A 70 -3.89 -3.58 -1.39
CA LEU A 70 -4.46 -3.51 -0.04
C LEU A 70 -4.15 -2.14 0.57
N TYR A 71 -5.18 -1.39 0.95
CA TYR A 71 -5.04 -0.10 1.60
C TYR A 71 -5.51 -0.19 3.06
N LEU A 72 -4.60 0.01 3.99
CA LEU A 72 -4.85 0.00 5.43
C LEU A 72 -4.88 1.45 5.91
N THR A 73 -6.03 1.88 6.42
CA THR A 73 -6.20 3.22 6.97
C THR A 73 -6.44 3.18 8.47
N MET A 74 -5.80 4.10 9.21
CA MET A 74 -5.97 4.27 10.65
C MET A 74 -6.32 5.71 11.03
N GLU A 75 -6.43 6.58 10.03
CA GLU A 75 -6.79 7.99 10.22
C GLU A 75 -8.16 8.32 9.63
N MET A 76 -8.49 7.71 8.50
CA MET A 76 -9.71 7.98 7.74
C MET A 76 -10.56 6.73 7.59
N SER A 77 -11.88 6.89 7.42
CA SER A 77 -12.76 5.76 7.14
C SER A 77 -12.51 5.13 5.75
N GLU A 78 -12.93 3.88 5.59
CA GLU A 78 -12.84 3.16 4.30
C GLU A 78 -13.51 3.96 3.18
N GLU A 79 -14.68 4.57 3.45
CA GLU A 79 -15.45 5.34 2.48
C GLU A 79 -14.70 6.61 2.04
N ARG A 80 -13.99 7.30 2.96
CA ARG A 80 -13.23 8.49 2.63
C ARG A 80 -11.99 8.19 1.80
N ILE A 81 -11.36 7.04 2.01
CA ILE A 81 -10.28 6.57 1.15
C ILE A 81 -10.84 6.17 -0.23
N ALA A 82 -11.96 5.42 -0.26
CA ALA A 82 -12.64 5.05 -1.51
C ALA A 82 -13.03 6.29 -2.33
N GLU A 83 -13.62 7.30 -1.71
CA GLU A 83 -13.99 8.58 -2.35
C GLU A 83 -12.78 9.24 -3.07
N ARG A 84 -11.61 9.25 -2.43
CA ARG A 84 -10.37 9.81 -3.01
C ARG A 84 -9.86 8.99 -4.19
N ILE A 85 -9.93 7.66 -4.07
CA ILE A 85 -9.52 6.75 -5.13
C ILE A 85 -10.50 6.83 -6.31
N ASP A 86 -11.81 6.87 -6.05
CA ASP A 86 -12.84 7.03 -7.07
C ASP A 86 -12.69 8.35 -7.82
N ALA A 87 -12.46 9.47 -7.13
CA ALA A 87 -12.20 10.76 -7.74
C ALA A 87 -11.04 10.70 -8.75
N ASN A 88 -9.97 10.00 -8.38
CA ASN A 88 -8.80 9.78 -9.23
C ASN A 88 -9.15 8.90 -10.43
N LEU A 89 -9.71 7.71 -10.20
CA LEU A 89 -10.06 6.74 -11.26
C LEU A 89 -11.11 7.27 -12.23
N PHE A 90 -12.06 8.05 -11.73
CA PHE A 90 -13.14 8.64 -12.55
C PHE A 90 -12.70 9.92 -13.24
N ASN A 91 -11.55 10.48 -12.86
CA ASN A 91 -11.09 11.80 -13.28
C ASN A 91 -12.15 12.88 -13.05
N VAL A 92 -12.65 12.94 -11.81
CA VAL A 92 -13.67 13.87 -11.33
C VAL A 92 -13.19 14.50 -10.03
N PRO A 93 -13.32 15.83 -9.84
CA PRO A 93 -13.06 16.45 -8.56
C PRO A 93 -13.88 15.82 -7.43
N ILE A 94 -13.30 15.68 -6.23
CA ILE A 94 -13.96 15.02 -5.09
C ILE A 94 -15.32 15.66 -4.77
N ASP A 95 -15.39 16.98 -4.78
CA ASP A 95 -16.61 17.77 -4.53
C ASP A 95 -17.70 17.60 -5.60
N GLN A 96 -17.39 16.97 -6.71
CA GLN A 96 -18.33 16.68 -7.78
C GLN A 96 -18.79 15.21 -7.83
N LEU A 97 -18.20 14.33 -7.00
CA LEU A 97 -18.62 12.93 -6.97
C LEU A 97 -20.09 12.78 -6.56
N GLU A 98 -20.57 13.56 -5.61
CA GLU A 98 -21.97 13.56 -5.15
C GLU A 98 -22.96 13.96 -6.22
N ASN A 99 -22.52 14.71 -7.24
CA ASN A 99 -23.34 15.17 -8.36
C ASN A 99 -23.47 14.13 -9.49
N LEU A 100 -22.72 13.01 -9.41
CA LEU A 100 -22.83 11.94 -10.38
C LEU A 100 -24.19 11.23 -10.25
N SER A 101 -24.93 11.14 -11.35
CA SER A 101 -26.09 10.26 -11.37
C SER A 101 -25.67 8.81 -11.20
N LYS A 102 -26.57 7.97 -10.65
CA LYS A 102 -26.29 6.52 -10.47
C LYS A 102 -25.82 5.87 -11.77
N LYS A 103 -26.43 6.22 -12.90
CA LYS A 103 -26.03 5.70 -14.22
C LYS A 103 -24.60 6.10 -14.58
N MET A 104 -24.23 7.37 -14.40
CA MET A 104 -22.87 7.85 -14.69
C MET A 104 -21.84 7.16 -13.79
N PHE A 105 -22.17 6.97 -12.53
CA PHE A 105 -21.32 6.24 -11.60
C PHE A 105 -21.09 4.79 -12.05
N ASP A 106 -22.17 4.07 -12.35
CA ASP A 106 -22.11 2.68 -12.82
C ASP A 106 -21.32 2.53 -14.12
N ASP A 107 -21.49 3.47 -15.07
CA ASP A 107 -20.76 3.45 -16.34
C ASP A 107 -19.24 3.68 -16.11
N LYS A 108 -18.87 4.56 -15.18
CA LYS A 108 -17.46 4.77 -14.80
C LYS A 108 -16.86 3.53 -14.15
N VAL A 109 -17.56 2.89 -13.19
CA VAL A 109 -17.13 1.65 -12.56
C VAL A 109 -16.94 0.53 -13.58
N LYS A 110 -17.90 0.34 -14.52
CA LYS A 110 -17.79 -0.65 -15.60
C LYS A 110 -16.58 -0.40 -16.49
N LYS A 111 -16.30 0.87 -16.82
CA LYS A 111 -15.15 1.25 -17.63
C LYS A 111 -13.83 0.88 -16.94
N ILE A 112 -13.72 1.05 -15.62
CA ILE A 112 -12.55 0.66 -14.86
C ILE A 112 -12.43 -0.86 -14.80
N SER A 113 -13.51 -1.56 -14.43
CA SER A 113 -13.55 -3.04 -14.35
C SER A 113 -13.20 -3.72 -15.68
N SER A 114 -13.48 -3.06 -16.83
CA SER A 114 -13.09 -3.59 -18.14
C SER A 114 -11.61 -3.37 -18.49
N LYS A 115 -10.90 -2.53 -17.74
CA LYS A 115 -9.50 -2.15 -18.02
C LYS A 115 -8.49 -2.83 -17.12
N THR A 116 -8.92 -3.32 -15.98
CA THR A 116 -8.02 -3.94 -15.00
C THR A 116 -8.57 -5.26 -14.48
N ASN A 117 -7.67 -6.22 -14.27
CA ASN A 117 -7.94 -7.45 -13.51
C ASN A 117 -7.51 -7.33 -12.04
N GLY A 118 -6.93 -6.21 -11.66
CA GLY A 118 -6.53 -5.93 -10.28
C GLY A 118 -7.73 -5.79 -9.35
N GLN A 119 -7.48 -6.01 -8.08
CA GLN A 119 -8.46 -5.84 -7.02
C GLN A 119 -7.96 -4.83 -6.00
N LEU A 120 -8.87 -4.02 -5.46
CA LEU A 120 -8.57 -3.09 -4.36
C LEU A 120 -9.40 -3.48 -3.15
N ILE A 121 -8.72 -3.68 -2.02
CA ILE A 121 -9.34 -3.85 -0.71
C ILE A 121 -8.87 -2.71 0.19
N ILE A 122 -9.82 -2.00 0.78
CA ILE A 122 -9.58 -0.96 1.78
C ILE A 122 -10.02 -1.54 3.13
N LYS A 123 -9.20 -1.35 4.17
CA LYS A 123 -9.50 -1.80 5.53
C LYS A 123 -9.17 -0.73 6.53
N GLU A 124 -10.15 -0.33 7.32
CA GLU A 124 -9.99 0.59 8.45
C GLU A 124 -9.62 -0.16 9.72
N TYR A 125 -8.71 0.43 10.49
CA TYR A 125 -8.39 0.04 11.86
C TYR A 125 -8.48 1.28 12.77
N PRO A 126 -8.95 1.13 14.00
CA PRO A 126 -8.91 2.22 14.96
C PRO A 126 -7.46 2.69 15.22
N THR A 127 -7.28 4.00 15.37
CA THR A 127 -5.99 4.62 15.63
C THR A 127 -5.29 3.97 16.82
N GLY A 128 -4.02 3.63 16.67
CA GLY A 128 -3.19 3.04 17.73
C GLY A 128 -3.52 1.60 18.11
N SER A 129 -4.47 0.95 17.44
CA SER A 129 -4.89 -0.41 17.77
C SER A 129 -4.24 -1.48 16.91
N ALA A 130 -3.90 -1.17 15.66
CA ALA A 130 -3.38 -2.14 14.70
C ALA A 130 -1.87 -2.26 14.76
N HIS A 131 -1.38 -3.48 14.76
CA HIS A 131 0.03 -3.84 14.63
C HIS A 131 0.19 -4.95 13.58
N VAL A 132 1.42 -5.28 13.25
CA VAL A 132 1.76 -6.26 12.21
C VAL A 132 1.06 -7.61 12.36
N GLY A 133 0.75 -8.04 13.59
CA GLY A 133 -0.01 -9.26 13.86
C GLY A 133 -1.43 -9.22 13.31
N HIS A 134 -2.10 -8.06 13.40
CA HIS A 134 -3.43 -7.86 12.80
C HIS A 134 -3.36 -7.85 11.27
N PHE A 135 -2.31 -7.22 10.71
CA PHE A 135 -2.11 -7.21 9.25
C PHE A 135 -1.86 -8.61 8.70
N ARG A 136 -1.04 -9.41 9.41
CA ARG A 136 -0.80 -10.82 9.06
C ARG A 136 -2.08 -11.64 9.11
N ALA A 137 -2.90 -11.48 10.15
CA ALA A 137 -4.18 -12.16 10.28
C ALA A 137 -5.13 -11.80 9.12
N LEU A 138 -5.22 -10.51 8.76
CA LEU A 138 -6.00 -10.03 7.63
C LEU A 138 -5.50 -10.62 6.31
N LEU A 139 -4.19 -10.62 6.05
CA LEU A 139 -3.61 -11.17 4.82
C LEU A 139 -3.92 -12.65 4.66
N ASN A 140 -3.82 -13.43 5.74
CA ASN A 140 -4.18 -14.85 5.75
C ASN A 140 -5.69 -15.04 5.51
N GLU A 141 -6.54 -14.23 6.13
CA GLU A 141 -7.99 -14.28 5.94
C GLU A 141 -8.37 -13.96 4.48
N LEU A 142 -7.79 -12.92 3.90
CA LEU A 142 -8.04 -12.52 2.51
C LEU A 142 -7.57 -13.59 1.53
N LYS A 143 -6.42 -14.22 1.79
CA LYS A 143 -5.93 -15.33 0.98
C LYS A 143 -6.87 -16.53 1.03
N LEU A 144 -7.34 -16.91 2.22
CA LEU A 144 -8.21 -18.07 2.41
C LEU A 144 -9.63 -17.86 1.88
N LYS A 145 -10.23 -16.67 2.13
CA LYS A 145 -11.65 -16.42 1.81
C LYS A 145 -11.88 -15.86 0.42
N LYS A 146 -10.91 -15.13 -0.14
CA LYS A 146 -11.07 -14.39 -1.40
C LYS A 146 -10.02 -14.74 -2.45
N ASP A 147 -9.11 -15.67 -2.14
CA ASP A 147 -7.89 -15.94 -2.93
C ASP A 147 -7.12 -14.67 -3.30
N PHE A 148 -7.18 -13.66 -2.41
CA PHE A 148 -6.55 -12.38 -2.60
C PHE A 148 -5.15 -12.36 -1.99
N ALA A 149 -4.16 -12.04 -2.82
CA ALA A 149 -2.80 -11.74 -2.39
C ALA A 149 -2.42 -10.36 -2.96
N PRO A 150 -2.08 -9.37 -2.12
CA PRO A 150 -1.71 -8.05 -2.60
C PRO A 150 -0.33 -8.05 -3.25
N ASP A 151 -0.18 -7.24 -4.30
CA ASP A 151 1.12 -6.89 -4.87
C ASP A 151 1.75 -5.71 -4.13
N ILE A 152 0.90 -4.85 -3.55
CA ILE A 152 1.31 -3.67 -2.79
C ILE A 152 0.35 -3.43 -1.62
N ILE A 153 0.91 -2.99 -0.49
CA ILE A 153 0.15 -2.60 0.71
C ILE A 153 0.44 -1.14 1.03
N PHE A 154 -0.60 -0.32 1.09
CA PHE A 154 -0.54 1.04 1.61
C PHE A 154 -0.94 1.06 3.07
N ILE A 155 -0.20 1.78 3.91
CA ILE A 155 -0.48 1.96 5.35
C ILE A 155 -0.53 3.45 5.66
N ASP A 156 -1.69 3.99 5.92
CA ASP A 156 -1.90 5.40 6.19
C ASP A 156 -2.33 5.62 7.66
N TYR A 157 -1.41 5.95 8.57
CA TYR A 157 0.01 6.11 8.39
C TYR A 157 0.82 5.46 9.54
N LEU A 158 2.10 5.28 9.32
CA LEU A 158 3.00 4.48 10.17
C LEU A 158 2.99 4.87 11.66
N ASN A 159 2.99 6.18 11.98
CA ASN A 159 3.17 6.67 13.35
C ASN A 159 1.98 6.38 14.27
N ILE A 160 0.82 6.00 13.71
CA ILE A 160 -0.38 5.61 14.48
C ILE A 160 -0.60 4.11 14.51
N CYS A 161 0.33 3.32 13.96
CA CYS A 161 0.40 1.89 14.18
C CYS A 161 0.87 1.58 15.60
N ALA A 162 0.44 0.44 16.13
CA ALA A 162 1.01 -0.13 17.35
C ALA A 162 2.20 -1.04 17.01
N SER A 163 3.13 -1.20 17.98
CA SER A 163 4.19 -2.23 17.87
C SER A 163 3.81 -3.46 18.68
N SER A 164 4.00 -4.63 18.10
CA SER A 164 3.80 -5.91 18.80
C SER A 164 4.87 -6.19 19.85
N ARG A 165 6.05 -5.57 19.71
CA ARG A 165 7.22 -5.76 20.58
C ARG A 165 7.19 -4.90 21.85
N ILE A 166 6.43 -3.80 21.85
CA ILE A 166 6.45 -2.78 22.93
C ILE A 166 5.18 -2.89 23.78
N LYS A 167 4.72 -4.08 24.09
CA LYS A 167 3.63 -4.31 25.04
C LYS A 167 4.16 -4.23 26.47
N GLY A 168 3.69 -3.24 27.24
CA GLY A 168 3.84 -3.25 28.70
C GLY A 168 5.12 -2.60 29.27
N LEU A 169 5.87 -1.83 28.53
CA LEU A 169 6.96 -1.03 29.09
C LEU A 169 6.37 0.21 29.80
N SER A 170 6.21 0.13 31.12
CA SER A 170 5.79 1.22 32.00
C SER A 170 6.84 2.32 32.21
N GLY A 171 7.96 2.29 31.51
CA GLY A 171 8.99 3.35 31.47
C GLY A 171 8.97 4.00 30.11
N GLY A 172 8.97 5.33 30.05
CA GLY A 172 8.81 6.15 28.85
C GLY A 172 9.53 5.61 27.60
N VAL A 173 8.77 4.99 26.73
CA VAL A 173 9.28 4.50 25.44
C VAL A 173 9.60 5.71 24.57
N ASN A 174 10.85 5.84 24.14
CA ASN A 174 11.25 6.87 23.21
C ASN A 174 10.47 6.68 21.88
N THR A 175 9.79 7.73 21.42
CA THR A 175 9.04 7.74 20.17
C THR A 175 9.85 7.22 18.98
N TYR A 176 11.14 7.54 18.92
CA TYR A 176 12.05 7.03 17.91
C TYR A 176 12.15 5.49 17.92
N SER A 177 12.32 4.90 19.11
CA SER A 177 12.42 3.43 19.25
C SER A 177 11.10 2.74 18.88
N LEU A 178 9.96 3.38 19.18
CA LEU A 178 8.65 2.88 18.80
C LEU A 178 8.48 2.86 17.27
N ILE A 179 8.73 3.99 16.60
CA ILE A 179 8.60 4.10 15.14
C ILE A 179 9.56 3.15 14.42
N LYS A 180 10.81 3.05 14.93
CA LYS A 180 11.80 2.10 14.39
C LYS A 180 11.29 0.67 14.48
N SER A 181 10.75 0.27 15.63
CA SER A 181 10.20 -1.08 15.84
C SER A 181 9.04 -1.39 14.90
N ILE A 182 8.11 -0.44 14.74
CA ILE A 182 6.98 -0.56 13.80
C ILE A 182 7.50 -0.74 12.37
N ALA A 183 8.45 0.09 11.94
CA ALA A 183 9.03 0.03 10.59
C ALA A 183 9.74 -1.32 10.32
N GLU A 184 10.50 -1.83 11.30
CA GLU A 184 11.15 -3.14 11.20
C GLU A 184 10.12 -4.28 11.10
N GLU A 185 9.04 -4.23 11.89
CA GLU A 185 7.97 -5.22 11.86
C GLU A 185 7.23 -5.22 10.51
N ILE A 186 6.91 -4.04 9.96
CA ILE A 186 6.24 -3.90 8.66
C ILE A 186 7.17 -4.34 7.52
N ARG A 187 8.46 -3.98 7.57
CA ARG A 187 9.43 -4.48 6.59
C ARG A 187 9.53 -6.01 6.62
N GLY A 188 9.50 -6.62 7.81
CA GLY A 188 9.45 -8.08 7.97
C GLY A 188 8.23 -8.68 7.27
N LEU A 189 7.06 -8.03 7.41
CA LEU A 189 5.83 -8.43 6.73
C LEU A 189 5.97 -8.37 5.20
N ALA A 190 6.57 -7.30 4.66
CA ALA A 190 6.80 -7.15 3.23
C ALA A 190 7.68 -8.28 2.66
N VAL A 191 8.71 -8.70 3.39
CA VAL A 191 9.56 -9.83 3.00
C VAL A 191 8.80 -11.15 3.07
N GLU A 192 8.01 -11.38 4.13
CA GLU A 192 7.23 -12.59 4.38
C GLU A 192 6.20 -12.84 3.27
N TYR A 193 5.50 -11.80 2.83
CA TYR A 193 4.42 -11.88 1.84
C TYR A 193 4.86 -11.52 0.41
N ASN A 194 6.13 -11.21 0.20
CA ASN A 194 6.70 -10.83 -1.10
C ASN A 194 6.01 -9.60 -1.74
N VAL A 195 5.74 -8.55 -0.94
CA VAL A 195 5.04 -7.33 -1.33
C VAL A 195 5.91 -6.09 -1.15
#